data_c1e9af4d1dbee882c0547ee2e7534c79
#
_entry.id   c1e9af4d1dbee882c0547ee2e7534c79
#
_cell.length_a   1.000
_cell.length_b   1.000
_cell.length_c   1.000
_cell.angle_alpha   90.00
_cell.angle_beta   90.00
_cell.angle_gamma   90.00
#
_symmetry.space_group_name_H-M   'P 1'
#
loop_
_entity.id
_entity.type
_entity.pdbx_description
1 polymer ?
#
loop_
_entity_poly.entity_id
_entity_poly.type
_entity_poly.pdbx_seq_one_letter_code
_entity_poly.pdbx_strand_id
1 'polypeptide(L)'
;TQLRDLEPIPLGNSYQVQQGDLIAAVGSPAGVVHSMDYGFVSYVVRSNPMVDQHCRMLYSNILADAGKGTFLVNTDGELVGWAQESDSPEASDRVTEVFGISDYKGVLEKLSNGQAVPCIGIVGQEVTDAQVENGLPAGIYVMNAVTDKPAYNAGIQNGDILTELAGEPVTSMKEYQAALD
;
A
#
# COMPACT_ATOMS: atom_id res chain seq x y z
N THR A 1 22.88 -1.61 -16.28
CA THR A 1 22.45 -2.97 -16.64
C THR A 1 22.83 -3.26 -18.08
N GLN A 2 23.34 -4.47 -18.34
CA GLN A 2 23.70 -4.91 -19.71
C GLN A 2 22.48 -5.44 -20.50
N LEU A 3 21.29 -5.47 -19.87
CA LEU A 3 20.06 -5.88 -20.52
C LEU A 3 19.49 -4.68 -21.29
N ARG A 4 19.54 -4.77 -22.60
CA ARG A 4 18.91 -3.87 -23.55
C ARG A 4 17.71 -4.61 -24.17
N ASP A 5 16.70 -3.88 -24.56
CA ASP A 5 15.51 -4.40 -25.25
C ASP A 5 14.55 -5.24 -24.36
N LEU A 6 14.41 -4.87 -23.08
CA LEU A 6 13.37 -5.43 -22.24
C LEU A 6 12.04 -4.66 -22.48
N GLU A 7 10.99 -5.39 -22.76
CA GLU A 7 9.64 -4.81 -22.74
C GLU A 7 9.17 -4.64 -21.30
N PRO A 8 8.75 -3.42 -20.89
CA PRO A 8 8.23 -3.20 -19.56
C PRO A 8 6.88 -3.93 -19.41
N ILE A 9 6.66 -4.52 -18.24
CA ILE A 9 5.35 -5.09 -17.90
C ILE A 9 4.32 -3.96 -17.78
N PRO A 10 3.12 -4.09 -18.39
CA PRO A 10 2.07 -3.09 -18.22
C PRO A 10 1.57 -3.08 -16.78
N LEU A 11 1.31 -1.89 -16.24
CA LEU A 11 0.73 -1.73 -14.91
C LEU A 11 -0.79 -1.81 -14.99
N GLY A 12 -1.35 -2.87 -14.41
CA GLY A 12 -2.77 -3.10 -14.32
C GLY A 12 -3.49 -2.15 -13.35
N ASN A 13 -4.76 -2.39 -13.13
CA ASN A 13 -5.59 -1.65 -12.19
C ASN A 13 -5.99 -2.52 -11.00
N SER A 14 -5.25 -2.42 -9.89
CA SER A 14 -5.54 -3.20 -8.68
C SER A 14 -6.88 -2.81 -8.02
N TYR A 15 -7.47 -1.65 -8.34
CA TYR A 15 -8.80 -1.29 -7.84
C TYR A 15 -9.93 -2.13 -8.46
N GLN A 16 -9.71 -2.71 -9.63
CA GLN A 16 -10.66 -3.59 -10.30
C GLN A 16 -10.54 -5.04 -9.87
N VAL A 17 -9.43 -5.43 -9.24
CA VAL A 17 -9.21 -6.78 -8.74
C VAL A 17 -10.21 -7.10 -7.63
N GLN A 18 -10.87 -8.27 -7.74
CA GLN A 18 -11.91 -8.72 -6.83
C GLN A 18 -11.58 -10.09 -6.24
N GLN A 19 -12.26 -10.43 -5.16
CA GLN A 19 -12.21 -11.77 -4.59
C GLN A 19 -12.66 -12.81 -5.62
N GLY A 20 -11.87 -13.86 -5.76
CA GLY A 20 -12.10 -14.94 -6.73
C GLY A 20 -11.39 -14.75 -8.07
N ASP A 21 -10.82 -13.58 -8.35
CA ASP A 21 -10.06 -13.36 -9.58
C ASP A 21 -8.83 -14.26 -9.63
N LEU A 22 -8.59 -14.82 -10.81
CA LEU A 22 -7.41 -15.63 -11.09
C LEU A 22 -6.19 -14.72 -11.25
N ILE A 23 -5.10 -15.09 -10.59
CA ILE A 23 -3.82 -14.38 -10.65
C ILE A 23 -2.67 -15.36 -10.78
N ALA A 24 -1.56 -14.90 -11.34
CA ALA A 24 -0.30 -15.62 -11.35
C ALA A 24 0.75 -14.86 -10.53
N ALA A 25 1.52 -15.58 -9.74
CA ALA A 25 2.71 -15.09 -9.07
C ALA A 25 3.94 -15.41 -9.92
N VAL A 26 4.77 -14.41 -10.18
CA VAL A 26 5.96 -14.51 -11.01
C VAL A 26 7.17 -13.94 -10.27
N GLY A 27 8.35 -14.45 -10.60
CA GLY A 27 9.61 -14.06 -9.96
C GLY A 27 10.20 -15.18 -9.15
N SER A 28 9.84 -15.29 -7.88
CA SER A 28 10.35 -16.37 -7.02
C SER A 28 9.31 -16.84 -5.98
N PRO A 29 8.03 -17.06 -6.36
CA PRO A 29 6.98 -17.40 -5.40
C PRO A 29 7.29 -18.65 -4.56
N ALA A 30 7.92 -19.66 -5.15
CA ALA A 30 8.31 -20.89 -4.45
C ALA A 30 9.72 -20.81 -3.83
N GLY A 31 10.30 -19.62 -3.68
CA GLY A 31 11.68 -19.45 -3.23
C GLY A 31 12.74 -19.84 -4.28
N VAL A 32 12.31 -20.20 -5.48
CA VAL A 32 13.17 -20.58 -6.62
C VAL A 32 13.10 -19.47 -7.65
N VAL A 33 14.26 -18.94 -8.05
CA VAL A 33 14.36 -17.87 -9.06
C VAL A 33 13.74 -18.32 -10.39
N HIS A 34 12.98 -17.44 -11.02
CA HIS A 34 12.22 -17.70 -12.25
C HIS A 34 11.11 -18.75 -12.10
N SER A 35 10.61 -18.93 -10.89
CA SER A 35 9.42 -19.77 -10.68
C SER A 35 8.13 -18.97 -10.93
N MET A 36 7.04 -19.70 -11.10
CA MET A 36 5.71 -19.19 -11.30
C MET A 36 4.72 -20.07 -10.55
N ASP A 37 3.67 -19.45 -10.01
CA ASP A 37 2.56 -20.16 -9.37
C ASP A 37 1.23 -19.48 -9.73
N TYR A 38 0.12 -20.19 -9.57
CA TYR A 38 -1.23 -19.74 -9.92
C TYR A 38 -2.17 -19.88 -8.73
N GLY A 39 -3.05 -18.94 -8.58
CA GLY A 39 -4.06 -18.96 -7.53
C GLY A 39 -5.13 -17.92 -7.73
N PHE A 40 -5.79 -17.59 -6.64
CA PHE A 40 -6.91 -16.67 -6.61
C PHE A 40 -6.68 -15.59 -5.56
N VAL A 41 -7.34 -14.46 -5.77
CA VAL A 41 -7.52 -13.46 -4.74
C VAL A 41 -8.50 -14.00 -3.70
N SER A 42 -8.01 -14.28 -2.49
CA SER A 42 -8.81 -14.82 -1.39
C SER A 42 -9.75 -13.78 -0.80
N TYR A 43 -9.24 -12.57 -0.59
CA TYR A 43 -10.02 -11.40 -0.18
C TYR A 43 -9.26 -10.09 -0.46
N VAL A 44 -9.96 -8.96 -0.29
CA VAL A 44 -9.43 -7.63 -0.55
C VAL A 44 -9.74 -6.71 0.63
N VAL A 45 -8.73 -6.05 1.17
CA VAL A 45 -8.87 -4.90 2.07
C VAL A 45 -8.73 -3.63 1.24
N ARG A 46 -9.79 -2.82 1.17
CA ARG A 46 -9.86 -1.68 0.26
C ARG A 46 -9.09 -0.46 0.75
N SER A 47 -8.92 -0.34 2.05
CA SER A 47 -8.26 0.79 2.68
C SER A 47 -7.51 0.29 3.92
N ASN A 48 -6.24 0.02 3.75
CA ASN A 48 -5.34 -0.39 4.82
C ASN A 48 -4.45 0.78 5.19
N PRO A 49 -4.47 1.27 6.45
CA PRO A 49 -3.61 2.36 6.88
C PRO A 49 -2.13 1.97 6.79
N MET A 50 -1.36 2.76 6.09
CA MET A 50 0.09 2.66 5.96
C MET A 50 0.72 4.00 6.31
N VAL A 51 2.04 4.08 6.28
CA VAL A 51 2.75 5.34 6.55
C VAL A 51 2.40 6.35 5.46
N ASP A 52 1.81 7.47 5.87
CA ASP A 52 1.39 8.61 5.05
C ASP A 52 0.40 8.30 3.92
N GLN A 53 -0.21 7.13 3.92
CA GLN A 53 -1.21 6.76 2.90
C GLN A 53 -2.15 5.66 3.37
N HIS A 54 -3.23 5.48 2.62
CA HIS A 54 -3.99 4.23 2.64
C HIS A 54 -3.71 3.46 1.36
N CYS A 55 -3.57 2.15 1.46
CA CYS A 55 -3.38 1.31 0.29
C CYS A 55 -4.38 0.15 0.24
N ARG A 56 -4.63 -0.31 -0.96
CA ARG A 56 -5.39 -1.52 -1.21
C ARG A 56 -4.50 -2.73 -1.00
N MET A 57 -4.91 -3.64 -0.13
CA MET A 57 -4.25 -4.92 0.08
C MET A 57 -5.06 -6.04 -0.57
N LEU A 58 -4.37 -6.87 -1.33
CA LEU A 58 -4.92 -8.11 -1.88
C LEU A 58 -4.33 -9.28 -1.10
N TYR A 59 -5.11 -10.28 -0.87
CA TYR A 59 -4.69 -11.49 -0.19
C TYR A 59 -4.88 -12.67 -1.12
N SER A 60 -3.81 -13.39 -1.40
CA SER A 60 -3.79 -14.51 -2.34
C SER A 60 -3.59 -15.83 -1.61
N ASN A 61 -4.21 -16.89 -2.11
CA ASN A 61 -3.95 -18.26 -1.66
C ASN A 61 -2.63 -18.85 -2.22
N ILE A 62 -1.92 -18.12 -3.06
CA ILE A 62 -0.56 -18.50 -3.47
C ILE A 62 0.36 -18.23 -2.27
N LEU A 63 1.04 -19.25 -1.79
CA LEU A 63 2.04 -19.08 -0.73
C LEU A 63 3.35 -18.62 -1.37
N ALA A 64 3.62 -17.34 -1.27
CA ALA A 64 4.79 -16.73 -1.88
C ALA A 64 5.80 -16.26 -0.83
N ASP A 65 7.08 -16.52 -1.09
CA ASP A 65 8.18 -15.94 -0.33
C ASP A 65 8.35 -14.46 -0.76
N ALA A 66 7.79 -13.55 0.03
CA ALA A 66 7.80 -12.11 -0.24
C ALA A 66 9.23 -11.54 -0.27
N GLY A 67 10.12 -12.06 0.58
CA GLY A 67 11.52 -11.63 0.66
C GLY A 67 12.33 -11.91 -0.62
N LYS A 68 11.77 -12.66 -1.56
CA LYS A 68 12.45 -13.05 -2.81
C LYS A 68 11.95 -12.36 -4.06
N GLY A 69 11.13 -11.32 -3.90
CA GLY A 69 10.66 -10.51 -5.03
C GLY A 69 9.63 -11.24 -5.90
N THR A 70 8.44 -11.38 -5.37
CA THR A 70 7.30 -11.98 -6.07
C THR A 70 6.32 -10.90 -6.49
N PHE A 71 5.98 -10.91 -7.78
CA PHE A 71 5.00 -10.01 -8.38
C PHE A 71 3.75 -10.79 -8.77
N LEU A 72 2.59 -10.14 -8.69
CA LEU A 72 1.32 -10.73 -9.08
C LEU A 72 0.79 -10.05 -10.35
N VAL A 73 0.40 -10.89 -11.31
CA VAL A 73 -0.16 -10.46 -12.58
C VAL A 73 -1.56 -11.02 -12.76
N ASN A 74 -2.42 -10.26 -13.45
CA ASN A 74 -3.75 -10.71 -13.85
C ASN A 74 -3.70 -11.61 -15.10
N THR A 75 -4.85 -12.05 -15.57
CA THR A 75 -4.99 -12.89 -16.77
C THR A 75 -4.62 -12.19 -18.06
N ASP A 76 -4.58 -10.87 -18.07
CA ASP A 76 -4.18 -10.05 -19.23
C ASP A 76 -2.66 -9.80 -19.26
N GLY A 77 -1.92 -10.33 -18.26
CA GLY A 77 -0.47 -10.16 -18.14
C GLY A 77 -0.04 -8.82 -17.54
N GLU A 78 -0.95 -8.09 -16.91
CA GLU A 78 -0.66 -6.81 -16.28
C GLU A 78 -0.27 -6.99 -14.81
N LEU A 79 0.71 -6.20 -14.34
CA LEU A 79 1.11 -6.18 -12.94
C LEU A 79 0.01 -5.58 -12.07
N VAL A 80 -0.53 -6.36 -11.12
CA VAL A 80 -1.57 -5.91 -10.17
C VAL A 80 -1.03 -5.67 -8.76
N GLY A 81 0.15 -6.17 -8.43
CA GLY A 81 0.77 -5.95 -7.14
C GLY A 81 2.05 -6.74 -6.92
N TRP A 82 2.61 -6.61 -5.74
CA TRP A 82 3.77 -7.39 -5.29
C TRP A 82 3.54 -7.93 -3.88
N ALA A 83 4.09 -9.12 -3.64
CA ALA A 83 4.02 -9.77 -2.34
C ALA A 83 4.87 -9.02 -1.31
N GLN A 84 4.35 -8.93 -0.08
CA GLN A 84 5.09 -8.46 1.08
C GLN A 84 5.14 -9.53 2.18
N GLU A 85 6.10 -9.40 3.05
CA GLU A 85 6.13 -10.19 4.29
C GLU A 85 4.97 -9.76 5.18
N SER A 86 4.23 -10.76 5.70
CA SER A 86 3.15 -10.50 6.63
C SER A 86 3.71 -10.22 8.02
N ASP A 87 3.24 -9.16 8.63
CA ASP A 87 3.52 -8.87 10.05
C ASP A 87 2.72 -9.80 10.99
N SER A 88 1.77 -10.56 10.45
CA SER A 88 0.94 -11.50 11.20
C SER A 88 1.39 -12.95 10.97
N PRO A 89 2.02 -13.60 11.96
CA PRO A 89 2.48 -14.99 11.83
C PRO A 89 1.35 -15.99 11.48
N GLU A 90 0.13 -15.70 11.92
CA GLU A 90 -1.02 -16.58 11.69
C GLU A 90 -1.59 -16.46 10.26
N ALA A 91 -1.40 -15.33 9.61
CA ALA A 91 -1.84 -15.10 8.22
C ALA A 91 -0.81 -15.64 7.21
N SER A 92 0.48 -15.56 7.52
CA SER A 92 1.57 -15.94 6.61
C SER A 92 1.54 -17.41 6.17
N ASP A 93 0.95 -18.29 6.98
CA ASP A 93 0.86 -19.73 6.67
C ASP A 93 -0.29 -20.07 5.72
N ARG A 94 -1.18 -19.15 5.40
CA ARG A 94 -2.40 -19.42 4.63
C ARG A 94 -2.60 -18.54 3.41
N VAL A 95 -2.11 -17.32 3.46
CA VAL A 95 -2.28 -16.33 2.39
C VAL A 95 -1.04 -15.45 2.28
N THR A 96 -0.76 -15.00 1.08
CA THR A 96 0.25 -13.98 0.82
C THR A 96 -0.42 -12.62 0.79
N GLU A 97 0.13 -11.66 1.52
CA GLU A 97 -0.24 -10.26 1.46
C GLU A 97 0.40 -9.60 0.25
N VAL A 98 -0.38 -8.78 -0.45
CA VAL A 98 0.02 -8.16 -1.71
C VAL A 98 -0.37 -6.69 -1.71
N PHE A 99 0.58 -5.82 -1.89
CA PHE A 99 0.31 -4.41 -2.17
C PHE A 99 -0.27 -4.22 -3.56
N GLY A 100 -1.42 -3.58 -3.66
CA GLY A 100 -2.02 -3.23 -4.94
C GLY A 100 -1.23 -2.13 -5.66
N ILE A 101 -0.89 -2.35 -6.94
CA ILE A 101 -0.03 -1.44 -7.71
C ILE A 101 -0.62 -0.03 -7.89
N SER A 102 -1.96 0.10 -7.89
CA SER A 102 -2.62 1.36 -8.24
C SER A 102 -2.33 2.50 -7.27
N ASP A 103 -2.18 2.21 -5.98
CA ASP A 103 -1.85 3.21 -4.96
C ASP A 103 -0.41 3.72 -5.05
N TYR A 104 0.45 2.98 -5.73
CA TYR A 104 1.88 3.30 -5.83
C TYR A 104 2.28 3.89 -7.18
N LYS A 105 1.36 4.00 -8.17
CA LYS A 105 1.69 4.52 -9.51
C LYS A 105 2.29 5.93 -9.44
N GLY A 106 1.71 6.82 -8.64
CA GLY A 106 2.24 8.18 -8.46
C GLY A 106 3.63 8.21 -7.79
N VAL A 107 3.83 7.36 -6.78
CA VAL A 107 5.14 7.21 -6.13
C VAL A 107 6.19 6.68 -7.11
N LEU A 108 5.84 5.65 -7.89
CA LEU A 108 6.74 5.09 -8.91
C LEU A 108 7.09 6.13 -9.99
N GLU A 109 6.13 6.94 -10.41
CA GLU A 109 6.36 8.03 -11.37
C GLU A 109 7.32 9.07 -10.79
N LYS A 110 7.11 9.55 -9.57
CA LYS A 110 8.01 10.49 -8.90
C LYS A 110 9.42 9.92 -8.79
N LEU A 111 9.57 8.69 -8.30
CA LEU A 111 10.87 8.04 -8.14
C LEU A 111 11.58 7.83 -9.47
N SER A 112 10.86 7.43 -10.52
CA SER A 112 11.45 7.25 -11.86
C SER A 112 11.95 8.55 -12.48
N ASN A 113 11.35 9.68 -12.11
CA ASN A 113 11.76 11.02 -12.52
C ASN A 113 12.80 11.65 -11.56
N GLY A 114 13.29 10.90 -10.57
CA GLY A 114 14.25 11.40 -9.57
C GLY A 114 13.68 12.44 -8.62
N GLN A 115 12.35 12.49 -8.48
CA GLN A 115 11.65 13.39 -7.57
C GLN A 115 11.58 12.80 -6.17
N ALA A 116 11.63 13.65 -5.15
CA ALA A 116 11.41 13.23 -3.77
C ALA A 116 9.94 12.86 -3.55
N VAL A 117 9.71 11.87 -2.71
CA VAL A 117 8.37 11.54 -2.19
C VAL A 117 8.26 12.14 -0.79
N PRO A 118 7.41 13.15 -0.59
CA PRO A 118 7.22 13.74 0.74
C PRO A 118 6.70 12.71 1.73
N CYS A 119 7.14 12.82 2.99
CA CYS A 119 6.76 11.90 4.05
C CYS A 119 6.90 12.61 5.39
N ILE A 120 5.84 12.63 6.20
CA ILE A 120 5.93 13.09 7.60
C ILE A 120 5.95 11.95 8.61
N GLY A 121 5.55 10.74 8.21
CA GLY A 121 5.72 9.51 8.98
C GLY A 121 4.60 9.27 9.97
N ILE A 122 3.35 9.42 9.60
CA ILE A 122 2.21 8.98 10.40
C ILE A 122 1.51 7.77 9.76
N VAL A 123 0.97 6.90 10.59
CA VAL A 123 -0.07 5.95 10.22
C VAL A 123 -1.37 6.49 10.80
N GLY A 124 -2.35 6.80 9.96
CA GLY A 124 -3.57 7.44 10.39
C GLY A 124 -4.79 6.93 9.67
N GLN A 125 -5.95 7.30 10.17
CA GLN A 125 -7.24 7.04 9.53
C GLN A 125 -8.16 8.25 9.67
N GLU A 126 -9.10 8.39 8.77
CA GLU A 126 -10.10 9.44 8.83
C GLU A 126 -10.98 9.30 10.09
N VAL A 127 -11.23 10.41 10.77
CA VAL A 127 -12.23 10.46 11.82
C VAL A 127 -13.61 10.26 11.18
N THR A 128 -14.35 9.26 11.62
CA THR A 128 -15.64 8.92 11.02
C THR A 128 -16.71 9.95 11.36
N ASP A 129 -17.74 10.08 10.51
CA ASP A 129 -18.87 10.99 10.74
C ASP A 129 -19.50 10.79 12.11
N ALA A 130 -19.67 9.54 12.55
CA ALA A 130 -20.20 9.21 13.87
C ALA A 130 -19.31 9.72 15.03
N GLN A 131 -17.99 9.75 14.83
CA GLN A 131 -17.06 10.30 15.82
C GLN A 131 -17.13 11.83 15.84
N VAL A 132 -17.29 12.47 14.66
CA VAL A 132 -17.49 13.92 14.55
C VAL A 132 -18.80 14.33 15.23
N GLU A 133 -19.89 13.60 15.01
CA GLU A 133 -21.16 13.83 15.70
C GLU A 133 -21.05 13.69 17.24
N ASN A 134 -20.12 12.88 17.72
CA ASN A 134 -19.82 12.71 19.15
C ASN A 134 -18.79 13.76 19.66
N GLY A 135 -18.42 14.76 18.85
CA GLY A 135 -17.64 15.93 19.28
C GLY A 135 -16.15 15.85 19.02
N LEU A 136 -15.66 14.84 18.27
CA LEU A 136 -14.28 14.86 17.79
C LEU A 136 -14.14 15.80 16.58
N PRO A 137 -13.01 16.49 16.41
CA PRO A 137 -12.77 17.26 15.20
C PRO A 137 -12.66 16.33 13.98
N ALA A 138 -13.14 16.80 12.83
CA ALA A 138 -12.86 16.14 11.57
C ALA A 138 -11.35 16.23 11.28
N GLY A 139 -10.74 15.14 10.80
CA GLY A 139 -9.30 15.10 10.57
C GLY A 139 -8.77 13.67 10.44
N ILE A 140 -7.45 13.57 10.48
CA ILE A 140 -6.75 12.28 10.46
C ILE A 140 -6.34 11.90 11.89
N TYR A 141 -6.97 10.87 12.44
CA TYR A 141 -6.60 10.28 13.71
C TYR A 141 -5.26 9.56 13.57
N VAL A 142 -4.26 9.95 14.34
CA VAL A 142 -2.91 9.38 14.33
C VAL A 142 -2.91 8.08 15.14
N MET A 143 -2.84 6.97 14.44
CA MET A 143 -2.71 5.64 15.04
C MET A 143 -1.27 5.37 15.50
N ASN A 144 -0.30 5.84 14.71
CA ASN A 144 1.12 5.73 15.03
C ASN A 144 1.91 6.88 14.40
N ALA A 145 2.81 7.49 15.17
CA ALA A 145 3.84 8.39 14.68
C ALA A 145 5.17 7.64 14.64
N VAL A 146 5.70 7.45 13.43
CA VAL A 146 6.92 6.66 13.22
C VAL A 146 8.12 7.39 13.81
N THR A 147 8.86 6.72 14.68
CA THR A 147 10.04 7.26 15.35
C THR A 147 11.05 7.82 14.35
N ASP A 148 11.66 8.95 14.71
CA ASP A 148 12.66 9.68 13.92
C ASP A 148 12.13 10.26 12.58
N LYS A 149 10.82 10.25 12.35
CA LYS A 149 10.19 10.94 11.23
C LYS A 149 9.75 12.37 11.62
N PRO A 150 9.49 13.25 10.63
CA PRO A 150 9.14 14.64 10.89
C PRO A 150 7.98 14.84 11.87
N ALA A 151 6.90 14.08 11.76
CA ALA A 151 5.75 14.19 12.67
C ALA A 151 6.13 13.86 14.12
N TYR A 152 6.85 12.76 14.33
CA TYR A 152 7.36 12.37 15.65
C TYR A 152 8.26 13.44 16.24
N ASN A 153 9.19 13.98 15.45
CA ASN A 153 10.12 15.03 15.88
C ASN A 153 9.43 16.36 16.17
N ALA A 154 8.28 16.62 15.53
CA ALA A 154 7.42 17.77 15.80
C ALA A 154 6.55 17.60 17.07
N GLY A 155 6.57 16.41 17.69
CA GLY A 155 5.83 16.11 18.92
C GLY A 155 4.44 15.54 18.69
N ILE A 156 4.08 15.16 17.46
CA ILE A 156 2.83 14.44 17.16
C ILE A 156 2.89 13.06 17.80
N GLN A 157 1.81 12.68 18.48
CA GLN A 157 1.70 11.44 19.23
C GLN A 157 0.50 10.59 18.75
N ASN A 158 0.54 9.32 19.12
CA ASN A 158 -0.60 8.42 18.93
C ASN A 158 -1.81 8.96 19.70
N GLY A 159 -2.95 9.03 19.05
CA GLY A 159 -4.18 9.59 19.60
C GLY A 159 -4.46 11.05 19.24
N ASP A 160 -3.50 11.75 18.66
CA ASP A 160 -3.73 13.09 18.14
C ASP A 160 -4.65 13.05 16.90
N ILE A 161 -5.30 14.17 16.59
CA ILE A 161 -6.06 14.34 15.36
C ILE A 161 -5.44 15.49 14.58
N LEU A 162 -4.89 15.17 13.41
CA LEU A 162 -4.35 16.16 12.48
C LEU A 162 -5.51 16.78 11.70
N THR A 163 -5.74 18.07 11.91
CA THR A 163 -6.83 18.83 11.28
C THR A 163 -6.34 19.78 10.18
N GLU A 164 -5.04 20.03 10.14
CA GLU A 164 -4.41 20.94 9.17
C GLU A 164 -2.98 20.46 8.87
N LEU A 165 -2.56 20.55 7.62
CA LEU A 165 -1.20 20.29 7.18
C LEU A 165 -0.76 21.37 6.19
N ALA A 166 0.40 21.97 6.42
CA ALA A 166 0.95 23.06 5.60
C ALA A 166 0.00 24.27 5.38
N GLY A 167 -0.93 24.51 6.32
CA GLY A 167 -1.92 25.59 6.23
C GLY A 167 -3.21 25.20 5.51
N GLU A 168 -3.32 23.94 5.04
CA GLU A 168 -4.51 23.43 4.40
C GLU A 168 -5.27 22.49 5.35
N PRO A 169 -6.61 22.62 5.45
CA PRO A 169 -7.41 21.71 6.26
C PRO A 169 -7.37 20.30 5.69
N VAL A 170 -7.24 19.29 6.57
CA VAL A 170 -7.25 17.88 6.19
C VAL A 170 -8.34 17.13 6.96
N THR A 171 -9.37 16.70 6.25
CA THR A 171 -10.49 15.91 6.78
C THR A 171 -10.53 14.50 6.21
N SER A 172 -9.78 14.26 5.13
CA SER A 172 -9.68 12.98 4.43
C SER A 172 -8.23 12.63 4.09
N MET A 173 -7.95 11.34 3.90
CA MET A 173 -6.63 10.89 3.44
C MET A 173 -6.26 11.45 2.06
N LYS A 174 -7.25 11.73 1.23
CA LYS A 174 -7.03 12.38 -0.07
C LYS A 174 -6.52 13.82 0.09
N GLU A 175 -7.13 14.60 0.98
CA GLU A 175 -6.68 15.97 1.30
C GLU A 175 -5.32 15.96 1.97
N TYR A 176 -5.11 15.01 2.89
CA TYR A 176 -3.82 14.80 3.52
C TYR A 176 -2.70 14.54 2.50
N GLN A 177 -2.91 13.63 1.56
CA GLN A 177 -1.93 13.35 0.51
C GLN A 177 -1.71 14.54 -0.42
N ALA A 178 -2.76 15.28 -0.75
CA ALA A 178 -2.64 16.50 -1.55
C ALA A 178 -1.88 17.62 -0.83
N ALA A 179 -1.98 17.72 0.50
CA ALA A 179 -1.24 18.69 1.31
C ALA A 179 0.22 18.26 1.55
N LEU A 180 0.55 16.98 1.39
CA LEU A 180 1.93 16.48 1.42
C LEU A 180 2.69 16.77 0.12
N ASP A 181 2.01 16.82 -1.03
CA ASP A 181 2.59 16.97 -2.36
C ASP A 181 2.95 18.42 -2.70
#